data_46035890c89ae45e506334400fee55e2
#
_entry.id   46035890c89ae45e506334400fee55e2
#
_cell.length_a   1.000
_cell.length_b   1.000
_cell.length_c   1.000
_cell.angle_alpha   90.00
_cell.angle_beta   90.00
_cell.angle_gamma   90.00
#
_symmetry.space_group_name_H-M   'P 1'
#
loop_
_entity.id
_entity.type
_entity.pdbx_description
1 polymer ?
#
loop_
_entity_poly.entity_id
_entity_poly.type
_entity_poly.pdbx_seq_one_letter_code
_entity_poly.pdbx_strand_id
1 'polypeptide(L)' 'MKLWIDDVRPAPDGWTWAKTSAHALSYLCLGGDLIEEISFDHDL' A
#
# COMPACT_ATOMS: atom_id res chain seq x y z
N MET A 1 -0.91 3.20 -9.81
CA MET A 1 0.16 3.09 -8.81
C MET A 1 0.15 1.73 -8.16
N LYS A 2 1.28 1.32 -7.64
CA LYS A 2 1.41 0.05 -6.94
C LYS A 2 1.48 0.33 -5.44
N LEU A 3 0.62 -0.30 -4.68
CA LEU A 3 0.50 -0.05 -3.25
C LEU A 3 1.14 -1.20 -2.46
N TRP A 4 2.07 -0.83 -1.58
CA TRP A 4 2.78 -1.78 -0.73
C TRP A 4 2.33 -1.57 0.72
N ILE A 5 1.67 -2.56 1.29
CA ILE A 5 1.15 -2.48 2.65
C ILE A 5 1.98 -3.35 3.56
N ASP A 6 2.81 -2.73 4.37
CA ASP A 6 3.70 -3.43 5.28
C ASP A 6 4.15 -2.46 6.35
N ASP A 7 4.08 -2.85 7.61
CA ASP A 7 4.46 -1.99 8.72
C ASP A 7 5.96 -2.06 9.05
N VAL A 8 6.66 -3.05 8.52
CA VAL A 8 8.07 -3.28 8.84
C VAL A 8 8.97 -3.08 7.64
N ARG A 9 8.60 -3.65 6.51
CA ARG A 9 9.46 -3.65 5.32
C ARG A 9 9.15 -2.47 4.43
N PRO A 10 10.18 -1.71 4.03
CA PRO A 10 9.95 -0.57 3.14
C PRO A 10 9.54 -1.04 1.75
N ALA A 11 8.77 -0.19 1.08
CA ALA A 11 8.32 -0.48 -0.27
C ALA A 11 9.49 -0.48 -1.25
N PRO A 12 9.47 -1.39 -2.24
CA PRO A 12 10.48 -1.34 -3.30
C PRO A 12 10.28 -0.13 -4.19
N ASP A 13 11.26 0.14 -5.03
CA ASP A 13 11.19 1.26 -5.96
C ASP A 13 9.97 1.14 -6.85
N GLY A 14 9.28 2.26 -7.04
CA GLY A 14 8.08 2.29 -7.86
C GLY A 14 6.81 1.96 -7.11
N TRP A 15 6.90 1.58 -5.85
CA TRP A 15 5.74 1.27 -5.02
C TRP A 15 5.46 2.40 -4.04
N THR A 16 4.19 2.59 -3.72
CA THR A 16 3.78 3.53 -2.69
C THR A 16 3.64 2.77 -1.37
N TRP A 17 4.31 3.24 -0.35
CA TRP A 17 4.38 2.55 0.94
C TRP A 17 3.27 3.02 1.87
N ALA A 18 2.42 2.09 2.28
CA ALA A 18 1.42 2.30 3.33
C ALA A 18 1.82 1.46 4.53
N LYS A 19 2.11 2.11 5.65
CA LYS A 19 2.62 1.44 6.83
C LYS A 19 1.53 0.85 7.71
N THR A 20 0.30 1.31 7.56
CA THR A 20 -0.84 0.84 8.35
C THR A 20 -2.03 0.60 7.45
N SER A 21 -2.99 -0.17 7.94
CA SER A 21 -4.21 -0.41 7.18
C SER A 21 -5.02 0.87 7.00
N ALA A 22 -5.01 1.75 8.00
CA ALA A 22 -5.67 3.05 7.87
C ALA A 22 -5.04 3.89 6.77
N HIS A 23 -3.71 3.85 6.67
CA HIS A 23 -2.99 4.57 5.63
C HIS A 23 -3.33 3.99 4.25
N ALA A 24 -3.40 2.66 4.14
CA ALA A 24 -3.78 2.01 2.90
C ALA A 24 -5.20 2.38 2.49
N LEU A 25 -6.12 2.44 3.44
CA LEU A 25 -7.49 2.85 3.17
C LEU A 25 -7.57 4.28 2.63
N SER A 26 -6.70 5.15 3.13
CA SER A 26 -6.64 6.53 2.63
C SER A 26 -6.31 6.54 1.14
N TYR A 27 -5.34 5.74 0.71
CA TYR A 27 -5.01 5.65 -0.70
C TYR A 27 -6.15 5.08 -1.52
N LEU A 28 -6.82 4.07 -1.00
CA LEU A 28 -7.95 3.46 -1.70
C LEU A 28 -9.12 4.43 -1.87
N CYS A 29 -9.36 5.25 -0.85
CA CYS A 29 -10.43 6.25 -0.92
C CYS A 29 -10.10 7.37 -1.88
N LEU A 30 -8.83 7.79 -1.94
CA LEU A 30 -8.43 8.92 -2.77
C LEU A 30 -8.22 8.55 -4.23
N GLY A 31 -7.79 7.34 -4.50
CA GLY A 31 -7.45 6.97 -5.86
C GLY A 31 -7.46 5.48 -6.13
N GLY A 32 -8.49 4.78 -5.67
CA GLY A 32 -8.59 3.34 -5.86
C GLY A 32 -8.51 2.93 -7.33
N ASP A 33 -9.05 3.76 -8.22
CA ASP A 33 -9.02 3.49 -9.66
C ASP A 33 -7.61 3.56 -10.24
N LEU A 34 -6.70 4.25 -9.55
CA LEU A 34 -5.32 4.41 -10.00
C LEU A 34 -4.40 3.31 -9.48
N ILE A 35 -4.90 2.45 -8.61
CA ILE A 35 -4.10 1.37 -8.04
C ILE A 35 -4.14 0.17 -8.96
N GLU A 36 -3.00 -0.15 -9.54
CA GLU A 36 -2.85 -1.28 -10.47
C GLU A 36 -2.61 -2.58 -9.73
N GLU A 37 -1.89 -2.49 -8.61
CA GLU A 37 -1.44 -3.67 -7.90
C GLU A 37 -1.33 -3.36 -6.42
N ILE A 38 -1.69 -4.32 -5.58
CA ILE A 38 -1.60 -4.18 -4.13
C ILE A 38 -0.84 -5.39 -3.61
N SER A 39 0.20 -5.13 -2.83
CA SER A 39 0.91 -6.17 -2.11
C SER A 39 0.60 -6.01 -0.62
N PHE A 40 -0.05 -7.00 -0.07
CA PHE A 40 -0.43 -7.00 1.34
C PHE A 40 0.41 -8.05 2.05
N ASP A 41 1.54 -7.62 2.56
CA ASP A 41 2.43 -8.51 3.30
C ASP A 41 2.23 -8.26 4.80
N HIS A 42 1.14 -8.74 5.31
CA HIS A 42 0.79 -8.55 6.70
C HIS A 42 1.08 -9.83 7.46
N ASP A 43 2.10 -9.75 8.28
CA ASP A 43 2.51 -10.88 9.12
C ASP A 43 1.71 -10.83 10.42
N LEU A 44 0.76 -11.69 10.51
CA LEU A 44 -0.05 -11.79 11.71
C LEU A 44 0.66 -12.67 12.75
#